data_5dbf4ce48341279924fae750777efb5f
#
_entry.id   5dbf4ce48341279924fae750777efb5f
#
_cell.length_a   1.000
_cell.length_b   1.000
_cell.length_c   1.000
_cell.angle_alpha   90.00
_cell.angle_beta   90.00
_cell.angle_gamma   90.00
#
_symmetry.space_group_name_H-M   'P 1'
#
loop_
_entity.id
_entity.type
_entity.pdbx_description
1 polymer ?
#
loop_
_entity_poly.entity_id
_entity_poly.type
_entity_poly.pdbx_seq_one_letter_code
_entity_poly.pdbx_strand_id
1 'polypeptide(L)'
;MVGCQYAPSLSSMTARCRQMVFERLLRFSIVCAALCFGCWVGPRSAVAGADPFLGEIETFAFNFCPKGWAALNGQVLPINTNTALFALLGTTYGGDGKTTFALPTAKPIFTATGASLQQCIALQGIFPSRN
;
A
#
# COMPACT_ATOMS: atom_id res chain seq x y z
N MET A 1 -36.70 65.69 43.82
CA MET A 1 -35.40 66.19 43.41
C MET A 1 -34.45 65.08 43.25
N VAL A 2 -34.11 64.97 41.99
CA VAL A 2 -32.85 64.62 41.42
C VAL A 2 -32.38 63.19 41.53
N GLY A 3 -32.53 62.55 40.54
CA GLY A 3 -31.93 61.58 39.79
C GLY A 3 -30.41 61.65 39.65
N CYS A 4 -29.76 60.52 39.77
CA CYS A 4 -28.42 60.34 39.14
C CYS A 4 -28.42 59.12 38.32
N GLN A 5 -28.41 59.35 37.04
CA GLN A 5 -28.17 58.43 35.97
C GLN A 5 -26.76 57.90 36.05
N TYR A 6 -26.57 56.63 36.31
CA TYR A 6 -25.31 55.98 36.06
C TYR A 6 -25.44 55.17 34.77
N ALA A 7 -25.01 55.76 33.70
CA ALA A 7 -24.88 55.06 32.45
C ALA A 7 -23.56 54.26 32.46
N PRO A 8 -23.55 52.93 32.31
CA PRO A 8 -22.31 52.18 32.14
C PRO A 8 -21.73 52.51 30.77
N SER A 9 -20.48 52.92 30.78
CA SER A 9 -19.75 53.28 29.57
C SER A 9 -19.65 52.11 28.63
N LEU A 10 -19.90 52.37 27.35
CA LEU A 10 -19.84 51.42 26.25
C LEU A 10 -18.49 50.65 26.16
N SER A 11 -17.45 51.12 26.83
CA SER A 11 -16.12 50.50 26.86
C SER A 11 -16.04 49.20 27.69
N SER A 12 -16.95 49.02 28.68
CA SER A 12 -16.94 47.81 29.53
C SER A 12 -17.70 46.64 28.90
N MET A 13 -18.62 46.92 27.95
CA MET A 13 -19.43 45.87 27.27
C MET A 13 -18.63 45.16 26.20
N THR A 14 -17.78 45.87 25.46
CA THR A 14 -16.93 45.27 24.45
C THR A 14 -15.84 44.37 25.00
N ALA A 15 -15.30 44.70 26.21
CA ALA A 15 -14.28 43.89 26.87
C ALA A 15 -14.84 42.51 27.32
N ARG A 16 -16.05 42.49 27.89
CA ARG A 16 -16.68 41.25 28.36
C ARG A 16 -17.13 40.35 27.20
N CYS A 17 -17.63 40.93 26.12
CA CYS A 17 -18.00 40.14 24.91
C CYS A 17 -16.77 39.52 24.26
N ARG A 18 -15.64 40.21 24.19
CA ARG A 18 -14.38 39.73 23.64
C ARG A 18 -13.78 38.60 24.48
N GLN A 19 -13.93 38.68 25.82
CA GLN A 19 -13.42 37.67 26.75
C GLN A 19 -14.24 36.35 26.65
N MET A 20 -15.57 36.43 26.53
CA MET A 20 -16.42 35.25 26.42
C MET A 20 -16.23 34.51 25.08
N VAL A 21 -15.95 35.22 24.01
CA VAL A 21 -15.67 34.62 22.69
C VAL A 21 -14.31 33.95 22.71
N PHE A 22 -13.30 34.58 23.36
CA PHE A 22 -11.96 34.01 23.46
C PHE A 22 -11.93 32.73 24.32
N GLU A 23 -12.64 32.71 25.44
CA GLU A 23 -12.77 31.53 26.31
C GLU A 23 -13.50 30.36 25.60
N ARG A 24 -14.53 30.65 24.79
CA ARG A 24 -15.23 29.62 24.05
C ARG A 24 -14.36 29.04 22.91
N LEU A 25 -13.62 29.88 22.20
CA LEU A 25 -12.69 29.44 21.15
C LEU A 25 -11.54 28.58 21.71
N LEU A 26 -11.02 28.98 22.91
CA LEU A 26 -9.95 28.22 23.57
C LEU A 26 -10.45 26.84 24.02
N ARG A 27 -11.68 26.73 24.53
CA ARG A 27 -12.27 25.44 24.95
C ARG A 27 -12.59 24.54 23.74
N PHE A 28 -13.05 25.11 22.64
CA PHE A 28 -13.23 24.36 21.40
C PHE A 28 -11.92 23.86 20.81
N SER A 29 -10.84 24.65 20.89
CA SER A 29 -9.51 24.27 20.44
C SER A 29 -8.92 23.12 21.26
N ILE A 30 -9.11 23.12 22.58
CA ILE A 30 -8.63 22.05 23.48
C ILE A 30 -9.42 20.76 23.28
N VAL A 31 -10.73 20.83 23.07
CA VAL A 31 -11.57 19.65 22.80
C VAL A 31 -11.26 19.04 21.43
N CYS A 32 -11.05 19.87 20.40
CA CYS A 32 -10.59 19.40 19.10
C CYS A 32 -9.20 18.75 19.16
N ALA A 33 -8.26 19.32 19.91
CA ALA A 33 -6.93 18.76 20.11
C ALA A 33 -6.98 17.40 20.85
N ALA A 34 -7.88 17.24 21.81
CA ALA A 34 -8.05 15.96 22.53
C ALA A 34 -8.71 14.89 21.69
N LEU A 35 -9.60 15.26 20.76
CA LEU A 35 -10.23 14.31 19.82
C LEU A 35 -9.31 13.93 18.65
N CYS A 36 -8.36 14.78 18.27
CA CYS A 36 -7.38 14.49 17.24
C CYS A 36 -6.24 13.57 17.72
N PHE A 37 -5.98 13.48 19.05
CA PHE A 37 -4.90 12.66 19.61
C PHE A 37 -5.22 11.16 19.64
N GLY A 38 -6.49 10.77 19.45
CA GLY A 38 -6.95 9.37 19.45
C GLY A 38 -6.95 8.69 18.08
N CYS A 39 -6.72 9.42 17.00
CA CYS A 39 -6.83 8.90 15.63
C CYS A 39 -5.46 8.88 14.91
N TRP A 40 -4.40 8.47 15.62
CA TRP A 40 -3.16 8.08 14.99
C TRP A 40 -3.30 6.62 14.49
N VAL A 41 -4.24 6.41 13.60
CA VAL A 41 -4.16 5.28 12.66
C VAL A 41 -3.00 5.65 11.74
N GLY A 42 -1.81 5.14 12.05
CA GLY A 42 -0.67 5.21 11.14
C GLY A 42 -1.13 4.76 9.75
N PRO A 43 -0.52 5.27 8.66
CA PRO A 43 -0.84 4.81 7.33
C PRO A 43 -0.60 3.31 7.30
N ARG A 44 -1.66 2.54 7.47
CA ARG A 44 -1.67 1.17 7.01
C ARG A 44 -1.59 1.33 5.52
N SER A 45 -0.41 1.07 4.96
CA SER A 45 -0.29 0.80 3.55
C SER A 45 -1.29 -0.32 3.29
N ALA A 46 -2.47 0.05 2.79
CA ALA A 46 -3.35 -0.91 2.19
C ALA A 46 -2.58 -1.41 0.97
N VAL A 47 -1.83 -2.48 1.15
CA VAL A 47 -1.40 -3.33 0.05
C VAL A 47 -2.69 -3.97 -0.44
N ALA A 48 -3.41 -3.23 -1.28
CA ALA A 48 -4.54 -3.73 -2.03
C ALA A 48 -3.98 -4.50 -3.25
N GLY A 49 -3.26 -5.56 -2.96
CA GLY A 49 -2.89 -6.60 -3.88
C GLY A 49 -3.20 -7.90 -3.14
N ALA A 50 -4.05 -8.74 -3.68
CA ALA A 50 -4.09 -10.11 -3.25
C ALA A 50 -2.66 -10.65 -3.37
N ASP A 51 -2.14 -11.30 -2.32
CA ASP A 51 -0.84 -11.96 -2.42
C ASP A 51 -0.89 -12.94 -3.59
N PRO A 52 0.04 -12.88 -4.55
CA PRO A 52 0.01 -13.75 -5.70
C PRO A 52 0.15 -15.21 -5.27
N PHE A 53 -0.40 -16.11 -6.04
CA PHE A 53 -0.08 -17.53 -5.86
C PHE A 53 1.35 -17.80 -6.33
N LEU A 54 2.04 -18.66 -5.59
CA LEU A 54 3.37 -19.09 -5.98
C LEU A 54 3.33 -19.78 -7.36
N GLY A 55 4.12 -19.30 -8.32
CA GLY A 55 4.10 -19.79 -9.70
C GLY A 55 3.03 -19.15 -10.59
N GLU A 56 2.29 -18.15 -10.10
CA GLU A 56 1.36 -17.36 -10.90
C GLU A 56 2.11 -16.60 -12.00
N ILE A 57 1.52 -16.54 -13.19
CA ILE A 57 2.08 -15.82 -14.33
C ILE A 57 1.21 -14.62 -14.64
N GLU A 58 1.82 -13.45 -14.62
CA GLU A 58 1.17 -12.20 -14.99
C GLU A 58 1.87 -11.48 -16.13
N THR A 59 1.11 -10.66 -16.84
CA THR A 59 1.61 -9.83 -17.92
C THR A 59 1.59 -8.36 -17.52
N PHE A 60 2.76 -7.75 -17.58
CA PHE A 60 2.95 -6.34 -17.20
C PHE A 60 3.14 -5.47 -18.43
N ALA A 61 2.59 -4.25 -18.37
CA ALA A 61 2.72 -3.27 -19.44
C ALA A 61 4.08 -2.54 -19.44
N PHE A 62 4.89 -2.75 -18.39
CA PHE A 62 6.25 -2.22 -18.28
C PHE A 62 7.29 -3.31 -18.57
N ASN A 63 8.53 -2.91 -18.85
CA ASN A 63 9.60 -3.77 -19.37
C ASN A 63 10.47 -4.46 -18.30
N PHE A 64 10.02 -4.55 -17.06
CA PHE A 64 10.74 -5.21 -15.97
C PHE A 64 9.77 -6.07 -15.13
N CYS A 65 10.30 -7.02 -14.36
CA CYS A 65 9.50 -7.77 -13.39
C CYS A 65 9.59 -7.11 -12.02
N PRO A 66 8.46 -6.95 -11.28
CA PRO A 66 8.46 -6.43 -9.92
C PRO A 66 9.30 -7.29 -8.97
N LYS A 67 9.61 -6.75 -7.79
CA LYS A 67 10.29 -7.50 -6.73
C LYS A 67 9.45 -8.74 -6.34
N GLY A 68 10.10 -9.89 -6.23
CA GLY A 68 9.43 -11.17 -5.96
C GLY A 68 8.93 -11.90 -7.20
N TRP A 69 9.14 -11.33 -8.40
CA TRP A 69 8.79 -11.90 -9.69
C TRP A 69 10.03 -12.10 -10.56
N ALA A 70 10.01 -13.08 -11.45
CA ALA A 70 11.07 -13.34 -12.40
C ALA A 70 10.54 -13.38 -13.84
N ALA A 71 11.37 -12.98 -14.80
CA ALA A 71 10.98 -12.99 -16.21
C ALA A 71 10.90 -14.43 -16.75
N LEU A 72 9.92 -14.69 -17.61
CA LEU A 72 9.71 -15.97 -18.28
C LEU A 72 10.62 -16.11 -19.51
N ASN A 73 11.93 -16.12 -19.28
CA ASN A 73 12.96 -16.22 -20.31
C ASN A 73 13.75 -17.55 -20.27
N GLY A 74 13.26 -18.54 -19.52
CA GLY A 74 13.94 -19.84 -19.39
C GLY A 74 15.13 -19.81 -18.43
N GLN A 75 15.26 -18.80 -17.57
CA GLN A 75 16.38 -18.70 -16.64
C GLN A 75 16.40 -19.87 -15.65
N VAL A 76 17.63 -20.26 -15.26
CA VAL A 76 17.87 -21.33 -14.32
C VAL A 76 18.00 -20.76 -12.91
N LEU A 77 17.24 -21.32 -11.98
CA LEU A 77 17.21 -20.89 -10.57
C LEU A 77 17.75 -22.00 -9.65
N PRO A 78 18.39 -21.64 -8.53
CA PRO A 78 18.82 -22.62 -7.54
C PRO A 78 17.63 -23.11 -6.72
N ILE A 79 17.57 -24.41 -6.44
CA ILE A 79 16.49 -25.06 -5.71
C ILE A 79 16.51 -24.64 -4.24
N ASN A 80 17.67 -24.48 -3.64
CA ASN A 80 17.82 -24.16 -2.21
C ASN A 80 17.13 -22.86 -1.77
N THR A 81 17.04 -21.89 -2.66
CA THR A 81 16.34 -20.60 -2.40
C THR A 81 14.90 -20.57 -2.88
N ASN A 82 14.49 -21.54 -3.72
CA ASN A 82 13.18 -21.59 -4.36
C ASN A 82 12.52 -22.98 -4.25
N THR A 83 12.67 -23.63 -3.10
CA THR A 83 12.20 -25.01 -2.87
C THR A 83 10.69 -25.17 -3.08
N ALA A 84 9.90 -24.20 -2.66
CA ALA A 84 8.44 -24.24 -2.81
C ALA A 84 8.04 -24.12 -4.30
N LEU A 85 8.71 -23.27 -5.08
CA LEU A 85 8.47 -23.14 -6.51
C LEU A 85 8.92 -24.41 -7.26
N PHE A 86 10.06 -24.99 -6.87
CA PHE A 86 10.51 -26.27 -7.41
C PHE A 86 9.52 -27.40 -7.12
N ALA A 87 8.87 -27.43 -5.95
CA ALA A 87 7.85 -28.42 -5.64
C ALA A 87 6.62 -28.34 -6.59
N LEU A 88 6.35 -27.18 -7.19
CA LEU A 88 5.26 -26.98 -8.15
C LEU A 88 5.70 -27.28 -9.59
N LEU A 89 6.86 -26.78 -10.02
CA LEU A 89 7.33 -26.84 -11.39
C LEU A 89 8.16 -28.09 -11.69
N GLY A 90 8.89 -28.59 -10.69
CA GLY A 90 9.84 -29.70 -10.89
C GLY A 90 10.89 -29.38 -11.94
N THR A 91 11.24 -30.37 -12.76
CA THR A 91 12.18 -30.28 -13.89
C THR A 91 11.49 -30.16 -15.24
N THR A 92 10.19 -29.84 -15.25
CA THR A 92 9.36 -29.83 -16.48
C THR A 92 9.92 -28.91 -17.56
N TYR A 93 10.55 -27.81 -17.16
CA TYR A 93 11.12 -26.80 -18.07
C TYR A 93 12.65 -26.89 -18.20
N GLY A 94 13.27 -27.86 -17.51
CA GLY A 94 14.71 -28.10 -17.53
C GLY A 94 15.39 -27.93 -16.17
N GLY A 95 16.71 -27.95 -16.19
CA GLY A 95 17.53 -27.95 -14.96
C GLY A 95 18.04 -29.36 -14.64
N ASP A 96 18.93 -29.48 -13.64
CA ASP A 96 19.49 -30.77 -13.21
C ASP A 96 18.61 -31.52 -12.19
N GLY A 97 17.60 -30.85 -11.62
CA GLY A 97 16.67 -31.41 -10.63
C GLY A 97 17.30 -31.73 -9.28
N LYS A 98 18.57 -31.43 -9.08
CA LYS A 98 19.32 -31.64 -7.83
C LYS A 98 19.71 -30.33 -7.16
N THR A 99 20.25 -29.42 -7.93
CA THR A 99 20.72 -28.11 -7.47
C THR A 99 20.01 -26.96 -8.14
N THR A 100 19.52 -27.17 -9.37
CA THR A 100 18.91 -26.15 -10.21
C THR A 100 17.67 -26.67 -10.96
N PHE A 101 16.79 -25.75 -11.28
CA PHE A 101 15.64 -25.95 -12.18
C PHE A 101 15.46 -24.75 -13.08
N ALA A 102 14.84 -24.94 -14.24
CA ALA A 102 14.59 -23.85 -15.19
C ALA A 102 13.15 -23.36 -15.11
N LEU A 103 12.97 -22.06 -15.31
CA LEU A 103 11.67 -21.45 -15.49
C LEU A 103 11.14 -21.67 -16.91
N PRO A 104 9.82 -21.64 -17.13
CA PRO A 104 9.25 -21.68 -18.47
C PRO A 104 9.68 -20.50 -19.31
N THR A 105 9.76 -20.71 -20.62
CA THR A 105 10.00 -19.65 -21.61
C THR A 105 8.68 -19.25 -22.25
N ALA A 106 8.29 -17.99 -22.10
CA ALA A 106 7.10 -17.45 -22.74
C ALA A 106 7.45 -16.77 -24.07
N LYS A 107 6.54 -16.87 -25.05
CA LYS A 107 6.65 -16.08 -26.26
C LYS A 107 6.28 -14.62 -25.96
N PRO A 108 7.01 -13.65 -26.53
CA PRO A 108 6.66 -12.23 -26.36
C PRO A 108 5.22 -11.96 -26.81
N ILE A 109 4.46 -11.26 -25.99
CA ILE A 109 3.13 -10.76 -26.35
C ILE A 109 3.31 -9.32 -26.80
N PHE A 110 2.71 -8.97 -27.94
CA PHE A 110 2.74 -7.61 -28.48
C PHE A 110 1.34 -7.01 -28.42
N THR A 111 1.30 -5.71 -28.07
CA THR A 111 0.08 -4.91 -28.20
C THR A 111 -0.24 -4.65 -29.68
N ALA A 112 -1.48 -4.21 -29.97
CA ALA A 112 -1.86 -3.79 -31.32
C ALA A 112 -0.97 -2.67 -31.89
N THR A 113 -0.30 -1.89 -31.02
CA THR A 113 0.66 -0.85 -31.38
C THR A 113 2.09 -1.35 -31.55
N GLY A 114 2.35 -2.66 -31.38
CA GLY A 114 3.67 -3.28 -31.52
C GLY A 114 4.56 -3.19 -30.28
N ALA A 115 4.07 -2.67 -29.15
CA ALA A 115 4.83 -2.66 -27.89
C ALA A 115 4.85 -4.07 -27.27
N SER A 116 6.01 -4.53 -26.80
CA SER A 116 6.15 -5.81 -26.11
C SER A 116 5.67 -5.72 -24.66
N LEU A 117 4.92 -6.73 -24.22
CA LEU A 117 4.50 -6.89 -22.84
C LEU A 117 5.42 -7.89 -22.13
N GLN A 118 5.81 -7.54 -20.88
CA GLN A 118 6.67 -8.39 -20.07
C GLN A 118 5.83 -9.43 -19.33
N GLN A 119 6.16 -10.71 -19.50
CA GLN A 119 5.55 -11.80 -18.71
C GLN A 119 6.48 -12.19 -17.57
N CYS A 120 5.95 -12.27 -16.37
CA CYS A 120 6.67 -12.62 -15.17
C CYS A 120 5.95 -13.69 -14.36
N ILE A 121 6.73 -14.51 -13.65
CA ILE A 121 6.25 -15.56 -12.76
C ILE A 121 6.56 -15.17 -11.31
N ALA A 122 5.62 -15.39 -10.40
CA ALA A 122 5.78 -15.14 -8.98
C ALA A 122 6.72 -16.16 -8.35
N LEU A 123 7.82 -15.68 -7.76
CA LEU A 123 8.78 -16.48 -6.98
C LEU A 123 8.36 -16.62 -5.51
N GLN A 124 7.50 -15.72 -5.05
CA GLN A 124 6.98 -15.64 -3.69
C GLN A 124 5.47 -15.46 -3.73
N GLY A 125 4.77 -16.09 -2.79
CA GLY A 125 3.33 -16.02 -2.73
C GLY A 125 2.71 -17.16 -1.94
N ILE A 126 1.39 -17.28 -2.03
CA ILE A 126 0.63 -18.32 -1.35
C ILE A 126 0.81 -19.65 -2.11
N PHE A 127 1.17 -20.72 -1.39
CA PHE A 127 1.28 -22.05 -2.00
C PHE A 127 -0.12 -22.54 -2.39
N PRO A 128 -0.36 -22.88 -3.67
CA PRO A 128 -1.65 -23.40 -4.10
C PRO A 128 -1.90 -24.79 -3.52
N SER A 129 -3.00 -24.96 -2.77
CA SER A 129 -3.42 -26.28 -2.26
C SER A 129 -4.16 -27.05 -3.35
N ARG A 130 -3.81 -28.32 -3.55
CA ARG A 130 -4.61 -29.24 -4.35
C ARG A 130 -5.67 -29.88 -3.45
N ASN A 131 -6.92 -29.75 -3.84
CA ASN A 131 -8.03 -30.53 -3.25
C ASN A 131 -8.06 -31.93 -3.83
#